data_80e1712a00067d80f5ce20f766db237e
#
_entry.id   80e1712a00067d80f5ce20f766db237e
#
_cell.length_a   1.000
_cell.length_b   1.000
_cell.length_c   1.000
_cell.angle_alpha   90.00
_cell.angle_beta   90.00
_cell.angle_gamma   90.00
#
_symmetry.space_group_name_H-M   'P 1'
#
loop_
_entity.id
_entity.type
_entity.pdbx_description
1 polymer ?
#
loop_
_entity_poly.entity_id
_entity_poly.type
_entity_poly.pdbx_seq_one_letter_code
_entity_poly.pdbx_strand_id
1 'polypeptide(L)'
;MTTSTSTTLPRATPGAARPHHPAHPHHPAAPHHPAHHRPPRPAELPFRRDSDAGDDLGSAAVRLQELYAGRAFSARRAAEETFEFRYASAGDARLSLRTATFLGHLQGDVPWSKDYVVSWLRSGSLTIDHHGGQVTSLGGQPFLLPSETSFSFFMTPHRNNMVHADAAFLEDVATERHGGPAQRIAFDHTATPTTPALLAWRTVVSRATPVVVDPATPPLRRHAAQADLVRAMLDLVPWTAVDVPATLRTPRTARLRTAAEFVQTHADRPLTPADIARAAGMHTRTLQQAMTDHLGTSPMTYLRQVRLERVNRELLAAAPGESLVSDVARRWGFGNLGRFSAAYVARFGEHPRDTLAR
;
A
#
# COMPACT_ATOMS: atom_id res chain seq x y z
N MET A 1 -77.62 -5.40 34.05
CA MET A 1 -78.66 -5.80 33.10
C MET A 1 -77.92 -6.64 32.07
N THR A 2 -77.97 -7.93 32.24
CA THR A 2 -78.69 -8.97 31.47
C THR A 2 -78.00 -9.20 30.11
N THR A 3 -77.69 -10.38 29.66
CA THR A 3 -77.93 -11.77 30.04
C THR A 3 -77.01 -12.68 29.29
N SER A 4 -76.59 -13.77 29.97
CA SER A 4 -76.01 -15.02 29.43
C SER A 4 -76.87 -15.65 28.35
N THR A 5 -76.26 -16.41 27.44
CA THR A 5 -76.81 -17.72 27.06
C THR A 5 -75.67 -18.63 26.52
N SER A 6 -75.51 -19.72 27.24
CA SER A 6 -74.84 -20.97 26.85
C SER A 6 -75.62 -21.67 25.79
N THR A 7 -75.01 -22.40 24.87
CA THR A 7 -75.64 -23.55 24.21
C THR A 7 -74.56 -24.62 23.88
N THR A 8 -74.93 -25.77 24.28
CA THR A 8 -74.27 -27.06 24.42
C THR A 8 -74.03 -27.79 23.11
N LEU A 9 -72.93 -28.56 23.05
CA LEU A 9 -72.59 -29.59 22.06
C LEU A 9 -73.62 -30.69 21.89
N PRO A 10 -73.56 -31.43 20.79
CA PRO A 10 -73.62 -32.86 20.92
C PRO A 10 -72.46 -33.65 20.24
N ARG A 11 -72.18 -34.75 20.89
CA ARG A 11 -71.33 -35.90 20.58
C ARG A 11 -71.76 -36.57 19.26
N ALA A 12 -70.82 -37.04 18.45
CA ALA A 12 -71.02 -38.01 17.40
C ALA A 12 -70.00 -39.15 17.47
N THR A 13 -70.50 -40.30 17.30
CA THR A 13 -69.89 -41.63 17.39
C THR A 13 -69.08 -42.06 16.18
N PRO A 14 -68.27 -43.15 16.28
CA PRO A 14 -67.19 -43.49 15.35
C PRO A 14 -67.64 -44.47 14.26
N GLY A 15 -66.85 -44.46 13.14
CA GLY A 15 -66.87 -45.57 12.20
C GLY A 15 -66.60 -45.21 10.77
N ALA A 16 -65.45 -45.62 10.27
CA ALA A 16 -65.27 -46.36 9.03
C ALA A 16 -63.77 -46.31 8.59
N ALA A 17 -63.23 -47.50 8.53
CA ALA A 17 -61.86 -47.72 7.99
C ALA A 17 -61.79 -47.37 6.50
N ARG A 18 -60.77 -46.71 6.07
CA ARG A 18 -60.40 -46.52 4.65
C ARG A 18 -59.18 -47.38 4.32
N PRO A 19 -59.11 -47.93 3.10
CA PRO A 19 -58.06 -48.89 2.70
C PRO A 19 -56.68 -48.28 2.49
N HIS A 20 -55.68 -49.08 2.78
CA HIS A 20 -54.25 -48.77 2.56
C HIS A 20 -53.93 -48.54 1.09
N HIS A 21 -53.38 -47.39 0.74
CA HIS A 21 -52.63 -47.16 -0.50
C HIS A 21 -51.20 -47.63 -0.32
N PRO A 22 -50.55 -48.29 -1.32
CA PRO A 22 -49.17 -48.72 -1.25
C PRO A 22 -48.23 -47.53 -1.35
N ALA A 23 -47.15 -47.59 -0.55
CA ALA A 23 -46.10 -46.60 -0.52
C ALA A 23 -45.37 -46.47 -1.89
N HIS A 24 -45.26 -45.23 -2.39
CA HIS A 24 -44.40 -44.90 -3.52
C HIS A 24 -42.90 -44.99 -3.09
N PRO A 25 -41.99 -45.49 -3.95
CA PRO A 25 -40.58 -45.55 -3.64
C PRO A 25 -40.00 -44.15 -3.58
N HIS A 26 -39.19 -43.92 -2.52
CA HIS A 26 -38.40 -42.70 -2.32
C HIS A 26 -37.42 -42.51 -3.49
N HIS A 27 -37.61 -41.45 -4.27
CA HIS A 27 -36.57 -40.93 -5.16
C HIS A 27 -35.42 -40.38 -4.29
N PRO A 28 -34.16 -40.73 -4.56
CA PRO A 28 -33.05 -40.09 -3.88
C PRO A 28 -33.02 -38.61 -4.26
N ALA A 29 -32.90 -37.75 -3.24
CA ALA A 29 -32.73 -36.32 -3.41
C ALA A 29 -31.50 -36.03 -4.29
N ALA A 30 -31.67 -35.19 -5.29
CA ALA A 30 -30.59 -34.72 -6.14
C ALA A 30 -29.49 -34.03 -5.26
N PRO A 31 -28.23 -34.20 -5.56
CA PRO A 31 -27.16 -33.56 -4.79
C PRO A 31 -27.30 -32.03 -4.88
N HIS A 32 -27.37 -31.38 -3.73
CA HIS A 32 -27.35 -29.94 -3.64
C HIS A 32 -26.01 -29.45 -4.23
N HIS A 33 -26.05 -28.85 -5.42
CA HIS A 33 -24.93 -28.08 -5.94
C HIS A 33 -24.63 -26.96 -4.93
N PRO A 34 -23.37 -26.81 -4.46
CA PRO A 34 -23.02 -25.67 -3.64
C PRO A 34 -23.30 -24.41 -4.46
N ALA A 35 -24.09 -23.50 -3.87
CA ALA A 35 -24.35 -22.21 -4.46
C ALA A 35 -23.02 -21.54 -4.77
N HIS A 36 -22.76 -21.33 -6.07
CA HIS A 36 -21.60 -20.54 -6.52
C HIS A 36 -21.66 -19.19 -5.83
N HIS A 37 -20.80 -18.98 -4.85
CA HIS A 37 -20.58 -17.68 -4.26
C HIS A 37 -20.11 -16.76 -5.41
N ARG A 38 -21.05 -15.98 -5.93
CA ARG A 38 -20.74 -14.89 -6.86
C ARG A 38 -19.93 -13.87 -6.04
N PRO A 39 -18.69 -13.56 -6.42
CA PRO A 39 -17.92 -12.56 -5.69
C PRO A 39 -18.73 -11.26 -5.60
N PRO A 40 -18.67 -10.54 -4.47
CA PRO A 40 -19.39 -9.28 -4.32
C PRO A 40 -19.00 -8.36 -5.47
N ARG A 41 -20.02 -7.71 -6.08
CA ARG A 41 -19.76 -6.69 -7.12
C ARG A 41 -18.84 -5.63 -6.52
N PRO A 42 -17.78 -5.20 -7.23
CA PRO A 42 -16.96 -4.10 -6.78
C PRO A 42 -17.86 -2.90 -6.48
N ALA A 43 -17.75 -2.34 -5.27
CA ALA A 43 -18.51 -1.15 -4.91
C ALA A 43 -18.27 -0.07 -5.98
N GLU A 44 -19.35 0.54 -6.47
CA GLU A 44 -19.27 1.64 -7.43
C GLU A 44 -18.62 2.84 -6.71
N LEU A 45 -17.37 3.16 -7.07
CA LEU A 45 -16.71 4.35 -6.59
C LEU A 45 -16.97 5.49 -7.58
N PRO A 46 -17.28 6.70 -7.07
CA PRO A 46 -17.55 7.84 -7.93
C PRO A 46 -16.32 8.20 -8.76
N PHE A 47 -16.51 8.40 -10.05
CA PHE A 47 -15.48 8.96 -10.92
C PHE A 47 -15.16 10.40 -10.49
N ARG A 48 -13.89 10.74 -10.48
CA ARG A 48 -13.39 12.08 -10.16
C ARG A 48 -12.52 12.60 -11.27
N ARG A 49 -12.67 13.87 -11.57
CA ARG A 49 -11.78 14.62 -12.47
C ARG A 49 -11.44 15.93 -11.79
N ASP A 50 -10.17 16.28 -11.78
CA ASP A 50 -9.66 17.55 -11.28
C ASP A 50 -8.68 18.12 -12.29
N SER A 51 -8.65 19.44 -12.46
CA SER A 51 -7.69 20.13 -13.32
C SER A 51 -7.43 21.54 -12.81
N ASP A 52 -6.20 21.98 -12.95
CA ASP A 52 -5.74 23.30 -12.55
C ASP A 52 -4.70 23.81 -13.54
N ALA A 53 -4.63 25.12 -13.72
CA ALA A 53 -3.65 25.76 -14.63
C ALA A 53 -3.38 27.19 -14.16
N GLY A 54 -2.17 27.68 -14.42
CA GLY A 54 -1.78 29.04 -14.09
C GLY A 54 -0.40 29.40 -14.59
N ASP A 55 -0.07 30.65 -14.46
CA ASP A 55 1.20 31.27 -14.84
C ASP A 55 1.92 31.95 -13.66
N ASP A 56 1.32 31.88 -12.45
CA ASP A 56 1.97 32.34 -11.22
C ASP A 56 2.72 31.21 -10.52
N LEU A 57 4.02 31.39 -10.42
CA LEU A 57 4.95 30.37 -9.90
C LEU A 57 4.69 30.03 -8.43
N GLY A 58 4.37 31.02 -7.61
CA GLY A 58 4.16 30.85 -6.17
C GLY A 58 2.87 30.08 -5.91
N SER A 59 1.77 30.48 -6.54
CA SER A 59 0.47 29.80 -6.44
C SER A 59 0.56 28.36 -6.94
N ALA A 60 1.28 28.10 -8.04
CA ALA A 60 1.47 26.75 -8.56
C ALA A 60 2.26 25.85 -7.58
N ALA A 61 3.29 26.39 -6.92
CA ALA A 61 4.05 25.64 -5.92
C ALA A 61 3.20 25.28 -4.70
N VAL A 62 2.40 26.22 -4.20
CA VAL A 62 1.45 26.00 -3.10
C VAL A 62 0.42 24.93 -3.50
N ARG A 63 -0.12 25.04 -4.70
CA ARG A 63 -1.11 24.08 -5.20
C ARG A 63 -0.55 22.66 -5.31
N LEU A 64 0.67 22.49 -5.80
CA LEU A 64 1.33 21.18 -5.84
C LEU A 64 1.64 20.66 -4.44
N GLN A 65 2.03 21.53 -3.50
CA GLN A 65 2.24 21.14 -2.12
C GLN A 65 0.97 20.56 -1.49
N GLU A 66 -0.20 21.16 -1.75
CA GLU A 66 -1.49 20.62 -1.31
C GLU A 66 -1.83 19.29 -1.97
N LEU A 67 -1.69 19.20 -3.31
CA LEU A 67 -2.01 18.01 -4.09
C LEU A 67 -1.19 16.77 -3.70
N TYR A 68 0.05 16.98 -3.27
CA TYR A 68 0.96 15.90 -2.85
C TYR A 68 1.08 15.79 -1.32
N ALA A 69 0.27 16.54 -0.56
CA ALA A 69 0.39 16.65 0.88
C ALA A 69 1.84 16.94 1.33
N GLY A 70 2.57 17.69 0.50
CA GLY A 70 3.98 17.99 0.67
C GLY A 70 4.26 19.08 1.70
N ARG A 71 5.55 19.37 1.89
CA ARG A 71 6.02 20.43 2.79
C ARG A 71 7.17 21.18 2.15
N ALA A 72 7.30 22.45 2.50
CA ALA A 72 8.42 23.30 2.08
C ALA A 72 8.64 23.34 0.56
N PHE A 73 7.55 23.25 -0.23
CA PHE A 73 7.69 23.40 -1.68
C PHE A 73 8.12 24.80 -2.01
N SER A 74 9.19 24.88 -2.77
CA SER A 74 9.70 26.14 -3.31
C SER A 74 9.97 26.00 -4.80
N ALA A 75 9.74 27.08 -5.52
CA ALA A 75 9.86 27.08 -6.96
C ALA A 75 10.72 28.27 -7.45
N ARG A 76 11.41 28.06 -8.55
CA ARG A 76 12.27 29.04 -9.19
C ARG A 76 12.04 29.03 -10.70
N ARG A 77 11.98 30.20 -11.32
CA ARG A 77 11.88 30.29 -12.79
C ARG A 77 13.11 29.70 -13.47
N ALA A 78 12.89 29.06 -14.60
CA ALA A 78 13.97 28.76 -15.54
C ALA A 78 14.37 30.04 -16.29
N ALA A 79 15.64 30.19 -16.62
CA ALA A 79 16.19 31.47 -17.06
C ALA A 79 15.63 31.99 -18.41
N GLU A 80 15.11 31.12 -19.28
CA GLU A 80 14.75 31.43 -20.65
C GLU A 80 13.31 31.03 -21.06
N GLU A 81 12.50 30.46 -20.12
CA GLU A 81 11.17 29.97 -20.43
C GLU A 81 10.07 30.77 -19.73
N THR A 82 8.98 30.99 -20.45
CA THR A 82 7.73 31.48 -19.85
C THR A 82 7.21 30.38 -18.91
N PHE A 83 6.96 30.72 -17.65
CA PHE A 83 6.42 29.78 -16.68
C PHE A 83 5.01 29.34 -17.08
N GLU A 84 4.78 28.05 -17.06
CA GLU A 84 3.48 27.42 -17.27
C GLU A 84 3.27 26.33 -16.23
N PHE A 85 2.12 26.35 -15.59
CA PHE A 85 1.63 25.27 -14.74
C PHE A 85 0.33 24.71 -15.30
N ARG A 86 0.26 23.39 -15.42
CA ARG A 86 -0.97 22.63 -15.68
C ARG A 86 -0.95 21.34 -14.87
N TYR A 87 -2.07 21.02 -14.30
CA TYR A 87 -2.31 19.76 -13.62
C TYR A 87 -3.64 19.18 -14.08
N ALA A 88 -3.73 17.88 -14.26
CA ALA A 88 -4.98 17.18 -14.47
C ALA A 88 -4.92 15.79 -13.83
N SER A 89 -6.05 15.36 -13.27
CA SER A 89 -6.24 14.01 -12.76
C SER A 89 -7.60 13.47 -13.19
N ALA A 90 -7.68 12.15 -13.43
CA ALA A 90 -8.92 11.45 -13.74
C ALA A 90 -8.86 10.01 -13.28
N GLY A 91 -9.97 9.48 -12.73
CA GLY A 91 -10.08 8.13 -12.22
C GLY A 91 -11.10 8.02 -11.09
N ASP A 92 -10.88 7.11 -10.17
CA ASP A 92 -11.66 6.98 -8.94
C ASP A 92 -10.74 6.83 -7.71
N ALA A 93 -11.30 6.48 -6.56
CA ALA A 93 -10.52 6.37 -5.33
C ALA A 93 -9.53 5.18 -5.31
N ARG A 94 -9.68 4.18 -6.21
CA ARG A 94 -8.73 3.06 -6.33
C ARG A 94 -7.50 3.43 -7.13
N LEU A 95 -7.71 4.13 -8.24
CA LEU A 95 -6.61 4.52 -9.11
C LEU A 95 -6.99 5.74 -9.95
N SER A 96 -6.06 6.70 -10.00
CA SER A 96 -6.16 7.87 -10.87
C SER A 96 -4.91 8.02 -11.75
N LEU A 97 -5.13 8.50 -12.97
CA LEU A 97 -4.08 8.96 -13.87
C LEU A 97 -3.93 10.47 -13.70
N ARG A 98 -2.71 10.93 -13.59
CA ARG A 98 -2.39 12.34 -13.35
C ARG A 98 -1.34 12.82 -14.35
N THR A 99 -1.45 14.07 -14.73
CA THR A 99 -0.44 14.75 -15.55
C THR A 99 -0.10 16.08 -14.91
N ALA A 100 1.16 16.45 -14.94
CA ALA A 100 1.62 17.75 -14.51
C ALA A 100 2.58 18.35 -15.53
N THR A 101 2.42 19.62 -15.84
CA THR A 101 3.39 20.48 -16.53
C THR A 101 3.80 21.56 -15.55
N PHE A 102 5.09 21.71 -15.32
CA PHE A 102 5.64 22.75 -14.48
C PHE A 102 6.94 23.25 -15.11
N LEU A 103 6.89 24.38 -15.79
CA LEU A 103 8.02 24.94 -16.52
C LEU A 103 8.84 25.87 -15.62
N GLY A 104 9.29 25.34 -14.50
CA GLY A 104 10.17 25.94 -13.52
C GLY A 104 10.90 24.84 -12.74
N HIS A 105 11.88 25.25 -11.96
CA HIS A 105 12.48 24.33 -10.97
C HIS A 105 11.57 24.24 -9.78
N LEU A 106 11.35 23.02 -9.29
CA LEU A 106 10.53 22.73 -8.12
C LEU A 106 11.30 21.83 -7.17
N GLN A 107 11.27 22.15 -5.89
CA GLN A 107 11.84 21.30 -4.84
C GLN A 107 10.94 21.31 -3.60
N GLY A 108 11.09 20.30 -2.77
CA GLY A 108 10.33 20.19 -1.53
C GLY A 108 10.45 18.81 -0.91
N ASP A 109 9.67 18.62 0.15
CA ASP A 109 9.63 17.38 0.91
C ASP A 109 8.25 16.75 0.75
N VAL A 110 8.22 15.47 0.41
CA VAL A 110 7.01 14.65 0.39
C VAL A 110 7.04 13.77 1.64
N PRO A 111 6.05 13.91 2.53
CA PRO A 111 5.97 13.06 3.71
C PRO A 111 5.62 11.63 3.31
N TRP A 112 5.74 10.71 4.26
CA TRP A 112 5.28 9.35 4.08
C TRP A 112 3.83 9.30 3.55
N SER A 113 3.62 8.53 2.48
CA SER A 113 2.31 8.23 1.92
C SER A 113 2.09 6.73 1.91
N LYS A 114 0.89 6.29 2.21
CA LYS A 114 0.53 4.88 2.06
C LYS A 114 0.26 4.46 0.62
N ASP A 115 -0.07 5.39 -0.26
CA ASP A 115 -0.43 5.11 -1.66
C ASP A 115 0.81 4.95 -2.53
N TYR A 116 0.67 4.20 -3.61
CA TYR A 116 1.75 3.88 -4.54
C TYR A 116 1.67 4.73 -5.79
N VAL A 117 2.80 5.31 -6.19
CA VAL A 117 2.86 6.20 -7.35
C VAL A 117 3.98 5.77 -8.29
N VAL A 118 3.61 5.49 -9.54
CA VAL A 118 4.56 5.41 -10.65
C VAL A 118 4.54 6.72 -11.41
N SER A 119 5.70 7.29 -11.61
CA SER A 119 5.90 8.55 -12.31
C SER A 119 6.82 8.35 -13.51
N TRP A 120 6.58 9.02 -14.63
CA TRP A 120 7.52 9.10 -15.75
C TRP A 120 7.49 10.48 -16.38
N LEU A 121 8.67 11.02 -16.58
CA LEU A 121 8.86 12.33 -17.17
C LEU A 121 8.79 12.24 -18.69
N ARG A 122 8.03 13.12 -19.32
CA ARG A 122 8.08 13.35 -20.77
C ARG A 122 9.21 14.30 -21.15
N SER A 123 9.57 15.19 -20.23
CA SER A 123 10.70 16.11 -20.32
C SER A 123 11.16 16.51 -18.92
N GLY A 124 12.41 16.96 -18.79
CA GLY A 124 13.00 17.34 -17.52
C GLY A 124 13.63 16.17 -16.76
N SER A 125 14.00 16.41 -15.50
CA SER A 125 14.56 15.42 -14.59
C SER A 125 13.96 15.54 -13.20
N LEU A 126 13.93 14.43 -12.49
CA LEU A 126 13.56 14.32 -11.08
C LEU A 126 14.73 13.69 -10.32
N THR A 127 15.22 14.37 -9.32
CA THR A 127 16.18 13.81 -8.35
C THR A 127 15.47 13.66 -7.02
N ILE A 128 15.58 12.49 -6.42
CA ILE A 128 15.04 12.17 -5.10
C ILE A 128 16.21 11.88 -4.18
N ASP A 129 16.22 12.54 -3.03
CA ASP A 129 17.10 12.19 -1.91
C ASP A 129 16.33 11.32 -0.93
N HIS A 130 16.80 10.10 -0.76
CA HIS A 130 16.18 9.10 0.07
C HIS A 130 17.26 8.29 0.80
N HIS A 131 17.24 8.30 2.12
CA HIS A 131 18.21 7.60 2.99
C HIS A 131 19.67 7.87 2.71
N GLY A 132 20.01 9.12 2.31
CA GLY A 132 21.38 9.50 1.99
C GLY A 132 21.89 8.99 0.65
N GLY A 133 20.99 8.42 -0.17
CA GLY A 133 21.22 8.06 -1.57
C GLY A 133 20.40 8.94 -2.49
N GLN A 134 21.00 9.39 -3.59
CA GLN A 134 20.29 10.14 -4.63
C GLN A 134 19.93 9.21 -5.79
N VAL A 135 18.64 9.21 -6.17
CA VAL A 135 18.16 8.56 -7.37
C VAL A 135 17.69 9.63 -8.34
N THR A 136 18.23 9.63 -9.54
CA THR A 136 17.83 10.57 -10.60
C THR A 136 17.12 9.83 -11.71
N SER A 137 15.87 10.23 -11.99
CA SER A 137 15.10 9.78 -13.14
C SER A 137 15.18 10.82 -14.25
N LEU A 138 15.59 10.37 -15.42
CA LEU A 138 15.58 11.13 -16.66
C LEU A 138 14.34 10.76 -17.50
N GLY A 139 14.01 11.61 -18.47
CA GLY A 139 12.79 11.43 -19.28
C GLY A 139 12.63 10.04 -19.89
N GLY A 140 11.40 9.55 -19.92
CA GLY A 140 10.96 8.37 -20.67
C GLY A 140 10.92 7.04 -19.89
N GLN A 141 11.52 6.93 -18.72
CA GLN A 141 11.46 5.72 -17.90
C GLN A 141 10.47 5.89 -16.74
N PRO A 142 9.61 4.88 -16.47
CA PRO A 142 8.79 4.87 -15.27
C PRO A 142 9.65 4.67 -14.04
N PHE A 143 9.29 5.34 -12.98
CA PHE A 143 9.98 5.36 -11.72
C PHE A 143 8.96 5.28 -10.58
N LEU A 144 9.17 4.38 -9.63
CA LEU A 144 8.31 4.29 -8.44
C LEU A 144 8.77 5.28 -7.38
N LEU A 145 7.87 6.16 -6.96
CA LEU A 145 8.14 7.06 -5.84
C LEU A 145 8.18 6.25 -4.53
N PRO A 146 9.08 6.62 -3.59
CA PRO A 146 9.08 6.01 -2.27
C PRO A 146 7.73 6.21 -1.58
N SER A 147 6.97 5.14 -1.36
CA SER A 147 5.65 5.18 -0.74
C SER A 147 5.70 5.06 0.78
N GLU A 148 6.80 4.52 1.32
CA GLU A 148 6.91 4.09 2.69
C GLU A 148 7.71 5.04 3.57
N THR A 149 8.39 6.00 2.94
CA THR A 149 9.27 6.94 3.62
C THR A 149 9.07 8.33 3.06
N SER A 150 9.37 9.35 3.85
CA SER A 150 9.47 10.71 3.33
C SER A 150 10.74 10.84 2.49
N PHE A 151 10.69 11.68 1.48
CA PHE A 151 11.84 11.99 0.64
C PHE A 151 11.82 13.48 0.28
N SER A 152 13.01 14.02 0.06
CA SER A 152 13.17 15.33 -0.57
C SER A 152 13.34 15.16 -2.06
N PHE A 153 12.87 16.09 -2.85
CA PHE A 153 12.98 16.03 -4.29
C PHE A 153 13.42 17.36 -4.90
N PHE A 154 14.04 17.27 -6.05
CA PHE A 154 14.32 18.38 -6.94
C PHE A 154 13.93 18.04 -8.37
N MET A 155 13.14 18.91 -9.02
CA MET A 155 12.71 18.76 -10.41
C MET A 155 13.18 19.96 -11.23
N THR A 156 13.72 19.69 -12.41
CA THR A 156 13.91 20.71 -13.45
C THR A 156 12.57 21.02 -14.13
N PRO A 157 12.48 22.04 -15.02
CA PRO A 157 11.29 22.26 -15.84
C PRO A 157 10.84 20.94 -16.48
N HIS A 158 9.59 20.53 -16.25
CA HIS A 158 9.17 19.16 -16.56
C HIS A 158 7.74 19.05 -17.05
N ARG A 159 7.50 17.95 -17.76
CA ARG A 159 6.17 17.38 -18.04
C ARG A 159 6.16 15.95 -17.53
N ASN A 160 5.25 15.68 -16.64
CA ASN A 160 5.19 14.44 -15.89
C ASN A 160 3.83 13.75 -16.06
N ASN A 161 3.85 12.43 -16.15
CA ASN A 161 2.67 11.58 -16.06
C ASN A 161 2.80 10.66 -14.83
N MET A 162 1.69 10.35 -14.20
CA MET A 162 1.67 9.50 -13.00
C MET A 162 0.48 8.56 -13.01
N VAL A 163 0.70 7.36 -12.49
CA VAL A 163 -0.35 6.45 -12.01
C VAL A 163 -0.30 6.48 -10.50
N HIS A 164 -1.40 6.87 -9.88
CA HIS A 164 -1.55 6.91 -8.43
C HIS A 164 -2.54 5.82 -8.01
N ALA A 165 -2.07 4.82 -7.31
CA ALA A 165 -2.85 3.67 -6.85
C ALA A 165 -3.04 3.71 -5.33
N ASP A 166 -4.29 3.53 -4.89
CA ASP A 166 -4.63 3.32 -3.48
C ASP A 166 -3.92 2.07 -2.95
N ALA A 167 -3.43 2.15 -1.71
CA ALA A 167 -2.67 1.09 -1.11
C ALA A 167 -3.43 -0.23 -1.02
N ALA A 168 -4.67 -0.19 -0.51
CA ALA A 168 -5.46 -1.40 -0.33
C ALA A 168 -5.73 -2.08 -1.67
N PHE A 169 -6.03 -1.31 -2.71
CA PHE A 169 -6.28 -1.84 -4.05
C PHE A 169 -5.03 -2.51 -4.65
N LEU A 170 -3.85 -1.90 -4.53
CA LEU A 170 -2.61 -2.51 -5.03
C LEU A 170 -2.24 -3.76 -4.23
N GLU A 171 -2.39 -3.73 -2.93
CA GLU A 171 -2.09 -4.85 -2.02
C GLU A 171 -3.02 -6.03 -2.26
N ASP A 172 -4.31 -5.78 -2.55
CA ASP A 172 -5.28 -6.82 -2.93
C ASP A 172 -4.89 -7.50 -4.25
N VAL A 173 -4.53 -6.72 -5.28
CA VAL A 173 -4.09 -7.26 -6.58
C VAL A 173 -2.77 -8.04 -6.44
N ALA A 174 -1.85 -7.58 -5.60
CA ALA A 174 -0.61 -8.31 -5.33
C ALA A 174 -0.90 -9.66 -4.63
N THR A 175 -1.87 -9.68 -3.73
CA THR A 175 -2.29 -10.90 -3.01
C THR A 175 -2.80 -11.99 -3.95
N GLU A 176 -3.46 -11.63 -5.05
CA GLU A 176 -3.87 -12.60 -6.08
C GLU A 176 -2.67 -13.39 -6.66
N ARG A 177 -1.45 -12.83 -6.63
CA ARG A 177 -0.24 -13.47 -7.18
C ARG A 177 0.51 -14.34 -6.19
N HIS A 178 0.63 -13.90 -4.93
CA HIS A 178 1.46 -14.63 -3.94
C HIS A 178 0.64 -15.45 -2.95
N GLY A 179 -0.70 -15.32 -2.98
CA GLY A 179 -1.59 -15.96 -2.01
C GLY A 179 -1.48 -15.32 -0.61
N GLY A 180 -2.35 -15.73 0.28
CA GLY A 180 -2.36 -15.21 1.66
C GLY A 180 -3.18 -13.91 1.81
N PRO A 181 -3.12 -13.26 2.98
CA PRO A 181 -3.83 -12.01 3.23
C PRO A 181 -3.12 -10.83 2.57
N ALA A 182 -3.87 -9.77 2.25
CA ALA A 182 -3.31 -8.53 1.77
C ALA A 182 -2.25 -7.96 2.74
N GLN A 183 -1.11 -7.59 2.21
CA GLN A 183 0.05 -7.12 2.97
C GLN A 183 0.64 -5.88 2.31
N ARG A 184 1.22 -5.01 3.14
CA ARG A 184 2.02 -3.87 2.66
C ARG A 184 3.16 -4.35 1.78
N ILE A 185 3.43 -3.63 0.69
CA ILE A 185 4.48 -3.94 -0.27
C ILE A 185 5.55 -2.86 -0.21
N ALA A 186 6.79 -3.27 -0.17
CA ALA A 186 7.96 -2.42 -0.34
C ALA A 186 8.58 -2.68 -1.72
N PHE A 187 8.58 -1.67 -2.57
CA PHE A 187 9.24 -1.72 -3.87
C PHE A 187 10.71 -1.32 -3.73
N ASP A 188 11.57 -1.97 -4.50
CA ASP A 188 12.93 -1.49 -4.69
C ASP A 188 12.94 -0.31 -5.68
N HIS A 189 12.79 0.90 -5.15
CA HIS A 189 12.79 2.14 -5.94
C HIS A 189 14.16 2.50 -6.54
N THR A 190 15.23 1.79 -6.18
CA THR A 190 16.58 1.96 -6.77
C THR A 190 16.78 1.05 -7.99
N ALA A 191 15.97 0.00 -8.13
CA ALA A 191 16.05 -0.93 -9.24
C ALA A 191 15.60 -0.27 -10.55
N THR A 192 16.34 -0.56 -11.62
CA THR A 192 15.98 -0.13 -12.98
C THR A 192 15.07 -1.17 -13.63
N PRO A 193 13.91 -0.75 -14.17
CA PRO A 193 13.03 -1.66 -14.90
C PRO A 193 13.72 -2.32 -16.10
N THR A 194 13.48 -3.60 -16.30
CA THR A 194 14.01 -4.33 -17.48
C THR A 194 13.32 -3.89 -18.77
N THR A 195 13.97 -4.08 -19.93
CA THR A 195 13.37 -3.74 -21.23
C THR A 195 12.02 -4.43 -21.48
N PRO A 196 11.84 -5.74 -21.18
CA PRO A 196 10.52 -6.38 -21.28
C PRO A 196 9.46 -5.74 -20.38
N ALA A 197 9.81 -5.42 -19.13
CA ALA A 197 8.89 -4.75 -18.20
C ALA A 197 8.47 -3.36 -18.70
N LEU A 198 9.40 -2.58 -19.27
CA LEU A 198 9.12 -1.29 -19.88
C LEU A 198 8.17 -1.38 -21.08
N LEU A 199 8.36 -2.37 -21.95
CA LEU A 199 7.49 -2.59 -23.11
C LEU A 199 6.07 -2.99 -22.66
N ALA A 200 5.97 -3.92 -21.70
CA ALA A 200 4.69 -4.32 -21.11
C ALA A 200 3.98 -3.14 -20.46
N TRP A 201 4.69 -2.35 -19.66
CA TRP A 201 4.16 -1.13 -19.04
C TRP A 201 3.57 -0.16 -20.05
N ARG A 202 4.33 0.19 -21.10
CA ARG A 202 3.87 1.10 -22.17
C ARG A 202 2.61 0.59 -22.85
N THR A 203 2.56 -0.70 -23.14
CA THR A 203 1.40 -1.35 -23.76
C THR A 203 0.17 -1.26 -22.87
N VAL A 204 0.31 -1.58 -21.59
CA VAL A 204 -0.81 -1.53 -20.63
C VAL A 204 -1.29 -0.10 -20.42
N VAL A 205 -0.38 0.86 -20.21
CA VAL A 205 -0.73 2.28 -20.04
C VAL A 205 -1.49 2.80 -21.26
N SER A 206 -1.01 2.53 -22.48
CA SER A 206 -1.67 2.96 -23.71
C SER A 206 -3.10 2.42 -23.84
N ARG A 207 -3.31 1.16 -23.49
CA ARG A 207 -4.63 0.49 -23.56
C ARG A 207 -5.57 0.93 -22.43
N ALA A 208 -5.04 1.07 -21.21
CA ALA A 208 -5.85 1.35 -20.03
C ALA A 208 -6.24 2.83 -19.90
N THR A 209 -5.37 3.76 -20.33
CA THR A 209 -5.60 5.21 -20.19
C THR A 209 -6.98 5.65 -20.70
N PRO A 210 -7.40 5.38 -21.95
CA PRO A 210 -8.70 5.85 -22.44
C PRO A 210 -9.87 5.27 -21.64
N VAL A 211 -9.72 4.06 -21.08
CA VAL A 211 -10.75 3.41 -20.26
C VAL A 211 -10.85 4.02 -18.87
N VAL A 212 -9.72 4.33 -18.25
CA VAL A 212 -9.68 4.88 -16.87
C VAL A 212 -10.15 6.33 -16.83
N VAL A 213 -9.81 7.14 -17.83
CA VAL A 213 -10.11 8.59 -17.82
C VAL A 213 -11.48 8.96 -18.38
N ASP A 214 -12.19 8.02 -18.99
CA ASP A 214 -13.53 8.26 -19.55
C ASP A 214 -14.61 8.07 -18.48
N PRO A 215 -15.35 9.13 -18.10
CA PRO A 215 -16.42 9.03 -17.12
C PRO A 215 -17.57 8.09 -17.55
N ALA A 216 -17.77 7.88 -18.86
CA ALA A 216 -18.79 7.00 -19.39
C ALA A 216 -18.43 5.51 -19.34
N THR A 217 -17.16 5.18 -19.01
CA THR A 217 -16.73 3.79 -18.90
C THR A 217 -17.49 3.06 -17.78
N PRO A 218 -18.12 1.90 -18.06
CA PRO A 218 -18.76 1.09 -17.02
C PRO A 218 -17.81 0.74 -15.87
N PRO A 219 -18.26 0.75 -14.60
CA PRO A 219 -17.41 0.54 -13.43
C PRO A 219 -16.58 -0.74 -13.46
N LEU A 220 -17.14 -1.85 -13.92
CA LEU A 220 -16.44 -3.13 -14.02
C LEU A 220 -15.30 -3.09 -15.06
N ARG A 221 -15.53 -2.44 -16.21
CA ARG A 221 -14.51 -2.28 -17.24
C ARG A 221 -13.37 -1.37 -16.77
N ARG A 222 -13.70 -0.28 -16.06
CA ARG A 222 -12.71 0.61 -15.45
C ARG A 222 -11.90 -0.14 -14.42
N HIS A 223 -12.55 -0.91 -13.53
CA HIS A 223 -11.86 -1.72 -12.53
C HIS A 223 -10.87 -2.72 -13.17
N ALA A 224 -11.27 -3.42 -14.23
CA ALA A 224 -10.37 -4.33 -14.94
C ALA A 224 -9.15 -3.62 -15.51
N ALA A 225 -9.32 -2.44 -16.13
CA ALA A 225 -8.21 -1.64 -16.65
C ALA A 225 -7.29 -1.11 -15.53
N GLN A 226 -7.86 -0.74 -14.38
CA GLN A 226 -7.09 -0.34 -13.19
C GLN A 226 -6.28 -1.52 -12.63
N ALA A 227 -6.86 -2.71 -12.54
CA ALA A 227 -6.15 -3.92 -12.11
C ALA A 227 -5.00 -4.30 -13.07
N ASP A 228 -5.20 -4.14 -14.38
CA ASP A 228 -4.13 -4.34 -15.37
C ASP A 228 -2.97 -3.35 -15.16
N LEU A 229 -3.25 -2.07 -14.87
CA LEU A 229 -2.22 -1.09 -14.53
C LEU A 229 -1.46 -1.47 -13.26
N VAL A 230 -2.16 -1.89 -12.21
CA VAL A 230 -1.52 -2.33 -10.96
C VAL A 230 -0.65 -3.57 -11.19
N ARG A 231 -1.11 -4.56 -11.96
CA ARG A 231 -0.27 -5.72 -12.32
C ARG A 231 0.99 -5.29 -13.04
N ALA A 232 0.87 -4.34 -13.98
CA ALA A 232 2.04 -3.80 -14.69
C ALA A 232 2.97 -3.00 -13.76
N MET A 233 2.43 -2.29 -12.73
CA MET A 233 3.26 -1.66 -11.68
C MET A 233 4.07 -2.69 -10.89
N LEU A 234 3.44 -3.81 -10.51
CA LEU A 234 4.08 -4.91 -9.78
C LEU A 234 5.18 -5.62 -10.60
N ASP A 235 5.13 -5.51 -11.93
CA ASP A 235 6.13 -6.11 -12.83
C ASP A 235 7.28 -5.16 -13.18
N LEU A 236 7.20 -3.87 -12.80
CA LEU A 236 8.22 -2.87 -13.17
C LEU A 236 9.55 -3.10 -12.47
N VAL A 237 9.52 -3.30 -11.16
CA VAL A 237 10.71 -3.46 -10.32
C VAL A 237 10.46 -4.52 -9.25
N PRO A 238 11.52 -5.11 -8.67
CA PRO A 238 11.37 -6.04 -7.56
C PRO A 238 10.62 -5.40 -6.37
N TRP A 239 9.86 -6.22 -5.68
CA TRP A 239 9.17 -5.84 -4.46
C TRP A 239 9.14 -6.98 -3.44
N THR A 240 8.95 -6.64 -2.18
CA THR A 240 8.80 -7.59 -1.08
C THR A 240 7.54 -7.27 -0.28
N ALA A 241 6.84 -8.30 0.19
CA ALA A 241 5.78 -8.11 1.17
C ALA A 241 6.40 -7.73 2.53
N VAL A 242 5.82 -6.73 3.18
CA VAL A 242 6.23 -6.34 4.53
C VAL A 242 5.73 -7.39 5.51
N ASP A 243 6.64 -8.08 6.16
CA ASP A 243 6.28 -9.17 7.08
C ASP A 243 5.69 -8.60 8.38
N VAL A 244 4.40 -8.78 8.53
CA VAL A 244 3.64 -8.36 9.71
C VAL A 244 3.11 -9.61 10.42
N PRO A 245 3.26 -9.70 11.77
CA PRO A 245 2.77 -10.84 12.54
C PRO A 245 1.31 -11.20 12.23
N ALA A 246 1.04 -12.50 12.09
CA ALA A 246 -0.29 -12.99 11.71
C ALA A 246 -1.40 -12.53 12.67
N THR A 247 -1.08 -12.32 13.94
CA THR A 247 -2.00 -11.78 14.96
C THR A 247 -2.53 -10.38 14.64
N LEU A 248 -1.83 -9.62 13.77
CA LEU A 248 -2.21 -8.27 13.38
C LEU A 248 -3.03 -8.22 12.08
N ARG A 249 -3.35 -9.35 11.48
CA ARG A 249 -4.05 -9.41 10.17
C ARG A 249 -5.58 -9.39 10.29
N THR A 250 -6.12 -9.09 11.46
CA THR A 250 -7.57 -8.97 11.68
C THR A 250 -8.05 -7.52 11.57
N PRO A 251 -9.35 -7.27 11.26
CA PRO A 251 -9.89 -5.91 11.23
C PRO A 251 -9.75 -5.16 12.56
N ARG A 252 -9.84 -5.87 13.68
CA ARG A 252 -9.69 -5.29 15.04
C ARG A 252 -8.29 -4.76 15.31
N THR A 253 -7.28 -5.33 14.69
CA THR A 253 -5.88 -4.95 14.85
C THR A 253 -5.36 -4.05 13.74
N ALA A 254 -6.22 -3.53 12.86
CA ALA A 254 -5.83 -2.74 11.69
C ALA A 254 -4.90 -1.55 12.03
N ARG A 255 -5.20 -0.78 13.09
CA ARG A 255 -4.33 0.32 13.53
C ARG A 255 -2.98 -0.17 14.05
N LEU A 256 -3.00 -1.28 14.79
CA LEU A 256 -1.77 -1.87 15.30
C LEU A 256 -0.92 -2.47 14.15
N ARG A 257 -1.57 -3.03 13.14
CA ARG A 257 -0.90 -3.44 11.89
C ARG A 257 -0.21 -2.24 11.23
N THR A 258 -0.92 -1.11 11.07
CA THR A 258 -0.32 0.12 10.53
C THR A 258 0.90 0.57 11.35
N ALA A 259 0.86 0.46 12.69
CA ALA A 259 2.01 0.74 13.55
C ALA A 259 3.19 -0.20 13.27
N ALA A 260 2.94 -1.50 13.16
CA ALA A 260 3.97 -2.50 12.87
C ALA A 260 4.56 -2.32 11.46
N GLU A 261 3.74 -2.08 10.46
CA GLU A 261 4.15 -1.74 9.08
C GLU A 261 5.03 -0.48 9.09
N PHE A 262 4.62 0.57 9.79
CA PHE A 262 5.40 1.79 9.92
C PHE A 262 6.78 1.54 10.54
N VAL A 263 6.87 0.71 11.59
CA VAL A 263 8.16 0.33 12.18
C VAL A 263 9.01 -0.46 11.20
N GLN A 264 8.43 -1.42 10.48
CA GLN A 264 9.14 -2.25 9.49
C GLN A 264 9.76 -1.40 8.37
N THR A 265 9.04 -0.39 7.93
CA THR A 265 9.44 0.48 6.80
C THR A 265 10.39 1.60 7.19
N HIS A 266 10.40 2.00 8.48
CA HIS A 266 11.20 3.14 8.98
C HIS A 266 12.22 2.73 10.05
N ALA A 267 12.57 1.45 10.14
CA ALA A 267 13.45 0.94 11.18
C ALA A 267 14.84 1.58 11.19
N ASP A 268 15.31 2.08 10.06
CA ASP A 268 16.58 2.78 9.85
C ASP A 268 16.64 4.17 10.50
N ARG A 269 15.48 4.76 10.83
CA ARG A 269 15.37 6.13 11.36
C ARG A 269 15.29 6.18 12.88
N PRO A 270 15.65 7.32 13.49
CA PRO A 270 15.40 7.53 14.91
C PRO A 270 13.90 7.70 15.15
N LEU A 271 13.19 6.60 15.42
CA LEU A 271 11.78 6.59 15.76
C LEU A 271 11.57 6.70 17.25
N THR A 272 10.54 7.47 17.63
CA THR A 272 10.00 7.52 19.00
C THR A 272 8.66 6.77 19.08
N PRO A 273 8.21 6.36 20.28
CA PRO A 273 6.88 5.81 20.46
C PRO A 273 5.76 6.74 19.96
N ALA A 274 5.98 8.04 20.05
CA ALA A 274 5.01 9.05 19.59
C ALA A 274 4.90 9.07 18.06
N ASP A 275 6.00 8.87 17.33
CA ASP A 275 5.99 8.81 15.85
C ASP A 275 5.23 7.59 15.38
N ILE A 276 5.47 6.43 15.99
CA ILE A 276 4.78 5.17 15.67
C ILE A 276 3.27 5.30 15.96
N ALA A 277 2.92 5.88 17.11
CA ALA A 277 1.52 6.08 17.50
C ALA A 277 0.81 7.05 16.53
N ARG A 278 1.46 8.13 16.15
CA ARG A 278 0.93 9.11 15.18
C ARG A 278 0.67 8.48 13.83
N ALA A 279 1.59 7.67 13.32
CA ALA A 279 1.45 6.97 12.04
C ALA A 279 0.22 6.02 12.03
N ALA A 280 -0.10 5.42 13.17
CA ALA A 280 -1.23 4.52 13.35
C ALA A 280 -2.55 5.21 13.76
N GLY A 281 -2.56 6.54 13.91
CA GLY A 281 -3.72 7.27 14.45
C GLY A 281 -4.11 6.85 15.86
N MET A 282 -3.11 6.57 16.72
CA MET A 282 -3.27 6.10 18.10
C MET A 282 -2.60 7.04 19.09
N HIS A 283 -3.07 7.02 20.35
CA HIS A 283 -2.30 7.60 21.44
C HIS A 283 -1.15 6.65 21.86
N THR A 284 -0.03 7.22 22.30
CA THR A 284 1.18 6.45 22.69
C THR A 284 0.88 5.36 23.73
N ARG A 285 0.06 5.69 24.75
CA ARG A 285 -0.36 4.74 25.79
C ARG A 285 -1.17 3.58 25.19
N THR A 286 -2.10 3.89 24.28
CA THR A 286 -2.94 2.88 23.61
C THR A 286 -2.07 1.99 22.71
N LEU A 287 -1.09 2.55 22.00
CA LEU A 287 -0.13 1.79 21.22
C LEU A 287 0.69 0.84 22.09
N GLN A 288 1.24 1.33 23.22
CA GLN A 288 2.02 0.51 24.14
C GLN A 288 1.22 -0.68 24.67
N GLN A 289 -0.01 -0.43 25.14
CA GLN A 289 -0.90 -1.47 25.64
C GLN A 289 -1.22 -2.49 24.52
N ALA A 290 -1.65 -2.02 23.36
CA ALA A 290 -2.02 -2.89 22.24
C ALA A 290 -0.84 -3.75 21.75
N MET A 291 0.38 -3.19 21.66
CA MET A 291 1.57 -3.98 21.30
C MET A 291 1.90 -5.02 22.35
N THR A 292 1.77 -4.71 23.63
CA THR A 292 1.97 -5.68 24.71
C THR A 292 0.93 -6.80 24.65
N ASP A 293 -0.35 -6.46 24.47
CA ASP A 293 -1.45 -7.43 24.46
C ASP A 293 -1.42 -8.37 23.23
N HIS A 294 -1.06 -7.84 22.07
CA HIS A 294 -1.12 -8.59 20.80
C HIS A 294 0.23 -9.15 20.34
N LEU A 295 1.35 -8.52 20.71
CA LEU A 295 2.69 -8.90 20.28
C LEU A 295 3.62 -9.30 21.44
N GLY A 296 3.17 -9.18 22.69
CA GLY A 296 3.98 -9.47 23.87
C GLY A 296 5.21 -8.56 24.05
N THR A 297 5.22 -7.39 23.38
CA THR A 297 6.41 -6.54 23.35
C THR A 297 6.06 -5.04 23.32
N SER A 298 7.01 -4.17 23.73
CA SER A 298 6.84 -2.74 23.62
C SER A 298 7.15 -2.24 22.19
N PRO A 299 6.67 -1.05 21.77
CA PRO A 299 6.98 -0.47 20.46
C PRO A 299 8.49 -0.35 20.18
N MET A 300 9.27 0.05 21.18
CA MET A 300 10.72 0.20 21.02
C MET A 300 11.47 -1.13 21.02
N THR A 301 10.97 -2.14 21.74
CA THR A 301 11.51 -3.48 21.67
C THR A 301 11.22 -4.11 20.32
N TYR A 302 10.04 -3.93 19.77
CA TYR A 302 9.68 -4.36 18.42
C TYR A 302 10.56 -3.69 17.36
N LEU A 303 10.75 -2.36 17.42
CA LEU A 303 11.69 -1.65 16.55
C LEU A 303 13.10 -2.23 16.63
N ARG A 304 13.59 -2.53 17.85
CA ARG A 304 14.92 -3.13 18.02
C ARG A 304 15.02 -4.52 17.40
N GLN A 305 13.98 -5.35 17.50
CA GLN A 305 13.92 -6.66 16.86
C GLN A 305 13.98 -6.54 15.33
N VAL A 306 13.17 -5.67 14.75
CA VAL A 306 13.18 -5.37 13.31
C VAL A 306 14.57 -4.93 12.84
N ARG A 307 15.22 -4.03 13.58
CA ARG A 307 16.58 -3.58 13.28
C ARG A 307 17.61 -4.72 13.31
N LEU A 308 17.53 -5.61 14.28
CA LEU A 308 18.41 -6.78 14.34
C LEU A 308 18.24 -7.71 13.14
N GLU A 309 16.99 -7.92 12.69
CA GLU A 309 16.69 -8.72 11.50
C GLU A 309 17.20 -8.05 10.21
N ARG A 310 17.14 -6.73 10.12
CA ARG A 310 17.70 -5.97 8.99
C ARG A 310 19.23 -6.07 8.96
N VAL A 311 19.89 -5.90 10.12
CA VAL A 311 21.34 -6.09 10.23
C VAL A 311 21.74 -7.50 9.82
N ASN A 312 21.07 -8.53 10.33
CA ASN A 312 21.37 -9.92 9.98
C ASN A 312 21.26 -10.16 8.47
N ARG A 313 20.19 -9.68 7.83
CA ARG A 313 19.98 -9.80 6.39
C ARG A 313 21.07 -9.08 5.58
N GLU A 314 21.48 -7.90 6.02
CA GLU A 314 22.52 -7.12 5.36
C GLU A 314 23.89 -7.78 5.50
N LEU A 315 24.22 -8.33 6.70
CA LEU A 315 25.47 -9.08 6.91
C LEU A 315 25.54 -10.36 6.09
N LEU A 316 24.42 -11.06 5.92
CA LEU A 316 24.33 -12.27 5.07
C LEU A 316 24.47 -11.95 3.57
N ALA A 317 24.08 -10.75 3.15
CA ALA A 317 24.14 -10.31 1.75
C ALA A 317 25.48 -9.64 1.38
N ALA A 318 26.28 -9.24 2.36
CA ALA A 318 27.54 -8.53 2.13
C ALA A 318 28.64 -9.50 1.68
N ALA A 319 29.43 -9.09 0.67
CA ALA A 319 30.62 -9.84 0.31
C ALA A 319 31.73 -9.67 1.37
N PRO A 320 32.56 -10.70 1.60
CA PRO A 320 33.66 -10.62 2.58
C PRO A 320 34.57 -9.44 2.31
N GLY A 321 34.72 -8.56 3.32
CA GLY A 321 35.58 -7.35 3.23
C GLY A 321 34.90 -6.07 2.71
N GLU A 322 33.66 -6.13 2.22
CA GLU A 322 32.93 -4.95 1.74
C GLU A 322 32.32 -4.10 2.86
N SER A 323 32.05 -4.68 4.01
CA SER A 323 31.35 -3.99 5.09
C SER A 323 31.96 -4.32 6.46
N LEU A 324 31.93 -3.33 7.35
CA LEU A 324 32.25 -3.55 8.76
C LEU A 324 30.94 -3.76 9.56
N VAL A 325 30.91 -4.75 10.44
CA VAL A 325 29.80 -4.98 11.37
C VAL A 325 29.39 -3.71 12.13
N SER A 326 30.38 -2.88 12.51
CA SER A 326 30.15 -1.62 13.22
C SER A 326 29.35 -0.62 12.38
N ASP A 327 29.61 -0.56 11.07
CA ASP A 327 29.00 0.43 10.18
C ASP A 327 27.55 0.01 9.84
N VAL A 328 27.36 -1.28 9.58
CA VAL A 328 26.01 -1.85 9.42
C VAL A 328 25.20 -1.61 10.68
N ALA A 329 25.72 -1.92 11.87
CA ALA A 329 25.01 -1.72 13.14
C ALA A 329 24.65 -0.24 13.37
N ARG A 330 25.56 0.70 13.11
CA ARG A 330 25.30 2.14 13.26
C ARG A 330 24.24 2.64 12.29
N ARG A 331 24.26 2.20 11.05
CA ARG A 331 23.27 2.52 10.02
C ARG A 331 21.85 2.15 10.45
N TRP A 332 21.72 1.00 11.14
CA TRP A 332 20.47 0.56 11.74
C TRP A 332 20.20 1.11 13.14
N GLY A 333 20.91 2.18 13.54
CA GLY A 333 20.63 2.93 14.77
C GLY A 333 21.14 2.29 16.07
N PHE A 334 22.11 1.38 15.98
CA PHE A 334 22.77 0.82 17.17
C PHE A 334 23.99 1.66 17.56
N GLY A 335 23.81 2.61 18.50
CA GLY A 335 24.91 3.46 18.99
C GLY A 335 25.89 2.75 19.91
N ASN A 336 25.46 1.69 20.61
CA ASN A 336 26.31 0.91 21.51
C ASN A 336 26.54 -0.50 20.95
N LEU A 337 27.74 -0.72 20.41
CA LEU A 337 28.09 -1.97 19.72
C LEU A 337 28.19 -3.18 20.67
N GLY A 338 28.53 -2.99 21.94
CA GLY A 338 28.54 -4.07 22.92
C GLY A 338 27.13 -4.59 23.21
N ARG A 339 26.17 -3.66 23.47
CA ARG A 339 24.77 -4.01 23.66
C ARG A 339 24.12 -4.58 22.39
N PHE A 340 24.54 -4.10 21.24
CA PHE A 340 24.13 -4.63 19.94
C PHE A 340 24.59 -6.09 19.80
N SER A 341 25.89 -6.37 19.99
CA SER A 341 26.45 -7.71 19.84
C SER A 341 25.77 -8.71 20.78
N ALA A 342 25.57 -8.34 22.05
CA ALA A 342 24.84 -9.17 23.02
C ALA A 342 23.39 -9.47 22.58
N ALA A 343 22.68 -8.45 22.08
CA ALA A 343 21.31 -8.62 21.59
C ALA A 343 21.25 -9.46 20.29
N TYR A 344 22.24 -9.33 19.44
CA TYR A 344 22.36 -10.11 18.20
C TYR A 344 22.59 -11.60 18.53
N VAL A 345 23.55 -11.90 19.41
CA VAL A 345 23.79 -13.28 19.88
C VAL A 345 22.54 -13.87 20.53
N ALA A 346 21.86 -13.10 21.39
CA ALA A 346 20.62 -13.56 22.02
C ALA A 346 19.50 -13.87 21.00
N ARG A 347 19.48 -13.20 19.84
CA ARG A 347 18.47 -13.37 18.78
C ARG A 347 18.82 -14.47 17.78
N PHE A 348 20.08 -14.57 17.37
CA PHE A 348 20.52 -15.43 16.25
C PHE A 348 21.44 -16.57 16.68
N GLY A 349 21.89 -16.61 17.92
CA GLY A 349 22.76 -17.68 18.44
C GLY A 349 24.22 -17.60 18.02
N GLU A 350 24.62 -16.57 17.25
CA GLU A 350 25.98 -16.37 16.74
C GLU A 350 26.40 -14.90 16.81
N HIS A 351 27.69 -14.63 16.70
CA HIS A 351 28.15 -13.23 16.65
C HIS A 351 27.95 -12.62 15.27
N PRO A 352 27.74 -11.29 15.18
CA PRO A 352 27.56 -10.60 13.89
C PRO A 352 28.74 -10.80 12.91
N ARG A 353 29.96 -10.92 13.44
CA ARG A 353 31.16 -11.21 12.64
C ARG A 353 31.12 -12.61 12.01
N ASP A 354 30.53 -13.56 12.70
CA ASP A 354 30.46 -14.95 12.24
C ASP A 354 29.43 -15.05 11.10
N THR A 355 28.35 -14.25 11.20
CA THR A 355 27.37 -14.09 10.11
C THR A 355 28.00 -13.46 8.87
N LEU A 356 28.80 -12.37 9.03
CA LEU A 356 29.49 -11.67 7.93
C LEU A 356 30.56 -12.54 7.25
N ALA A 357 31.12 -13.53 7.95
CA ALA A 357 32.17 -14.40 7.41
C ALA A 357 31.65 -15.59 6.57
N ARG A 358 30.33 -15.75 6.45
CA ARG A 358 29.70 -16.79 5.64
C ARG A 358 29.65 -16.42 4.18
#